data_5dee537216558bd26747290b578d6f73
#
_entry.id   5dee537216558bd26747290b578d6f73
#
_cell.length_a   1.000
_cell.length_b   1.000
_cell.length_c   1.000
_cell.angle_alpha   90.00
_cell.angle_beta   90.00
_cell.angle_gamma   90.00
#
_symmetry.space_group_name_H-M   'P 1'
#
loop_
_entity.id
_entity.type
_entity.pdbx_description
1 polymer ?
#
loop_
_entity_poly.entity_id
_entity_poly.type
_entity_poly.pdbx_seq_one_letter_code
_entity_poly.pdbx_strand_id
1 'polypeptide(L)'
;MVSFIQTSDWQIGMKGGGLGEAGPIVREARIQSIHNVLKSAVKQEVDFVLLCGDIFEHNMISQEDVKKVVAIFNQYPNIPLYLLPGNHDIIGADCVYDRPIFQGIKHLTILRSSDSFEVPGAILHPCPVLSKFSTEDFSNAIPEVREVEGIHIGVAHGSLVGKFSVSNWEDIDLPINPSCVDRTGIDYLALGHWHSYRTFEDNTGMPRIAYSGTHEQTKYDEDYAGQCLLVQINQKGDIPEINPIKTGLLSWVSKEFEMKDFSSITELKDYLESIKGIDMVKMVIHGELAMEFKEELDNILEFQTTLHKNFRVKLESLNITVPPQLEAAFDFGDPILNQTEVHLRQLLADETDSRKRRIIVEALAYLQRFGKKVEG
;
A
#
# COMPACT_ATOMS: atom_id res chain seq x y z
N MET A 1 -23.83 5.62 23.11
CA MET A 1 -23.36 5.61 21.72
C MET A 1 -22.00 6.26 21.66
N VAL A 2 -21.09 5.70 20.88
CA VAL A 2 -19.80 6.29 20.54
C VAL A 2 -19.60 6.26 19.03
N SER A 3 -18.98 7.30 18.47
CA SER A 3 -18.62 7.40 17.06
C SER A 3 -17.17 7.89 16.96
N PHE A 4 -16.31 7.20 16.21
CA PHE A 4 -14.91 7.60 16.09
C PHE A 4 -14.32 7.25 14.72
N ILE A 5 -13.26 7.95 14.35
CA ILE A 5 -12.42 7.57 13.21
C ILE A 5 -11.28 6.69 13.72
N GLN A 6 -11.12 5.51 13.12
CA GLN A 6 -9.93 4.67 13.28
C GLN A 6 -9.00 4.83 12.09
N THR A 7 -7.71 5.00 12.35
CA THR A 7 -6.65 5.08 11.35
C THR A 7 -5.33 4.54 11.91
N SER A 8 -4.43 4.08 11.05
CA SER A 8 -3.11 3.55 11.43
C SER A 8 -2.11 3.63 10.28
N ASP A 9 -0.89 3.24 10.55
CA ASP A 9 0.14 2.97 9.53
C ASP A 9 0.38 4.16 8.58
N TRP A 10 0.46 5.35 9.15
CA TRP A 10 0.75 6.54 8.36
C TRP A 10 2.20 6.55 7.89
N GLN A 11 3.12 5.94 8.63
CA GLN A 11 4.54 5.77 8.33
C GLN A 11 5.16 7.02 7.69
N ILE A 12 4.88 8.20 8.27
CA ILE A 12 5.43 9.47 7.81
C ILE A 12 6.95 9.42 7.93
N GLY A 13 7.64 9.78 6.85
CA GLY A 13 9.10 9.69 6.74
C GLY A 13 9.60 8.48 5.97
N MET A 14 8.71 7.60 5.51
CA MET A 14 9.11 6.52 4.62
C MET A 14 9.82 7.06 3.37
N LYS A 15 10.88 6.38 2.94
CA LYS A 15 11.72 6.86 1.82
C LYS A 15 11.06 6.72 0.44
N GLY A 16 10.17 5.72 0.26
CA GLY A 16 9.55 5.43 -1.02
C GLY A 16 10.58 5.04 -2.11
N GLY A 17 11.73 4.48 -1.71
CA GLY A 17 12.86 4.21 -2.64
C GLY A 17 12.50 3.26 -3.78
N GLY A 18 11.54 2.35 -3.55
CA GLY A 18 11.00 1.49 -4.60
C GLY A 18 10.16 2.23 -5.66
N LEU A 19 9.83 3.52 -5.47
CA LEU A 19 8.95 4.29 -6.36
C LEU A 19 9.73 5.23 -7.31
N GLY A 20 11.07 5.30 -7.22
CA GLY A 20 11.88 6.16 -8.07
C GLY A 20 11.46 7.63 -7.94
N GLU A 21 11.27 8.30 -9.09
CA GLU A 21 10.88 9.72 -9.15
C GLU A 21 9.51 10.03 -8.56
N ALA A 22 8.63 9.05 -8.43
CA ALA A 22 7.34 9.23 -7.77
C ALA A 22 7.42 9.19 -6.24
N GLY A 23 8.53 8.78 -5.65
CA GLY A 23 8.70 8.72 -4.19
C GLY A 23 8.37 10.05 -3.48
N PRO A 24 8.88 11.22 -3.92
CA PRO A 24 8.50 12.52 -3.35
C PRO A 24 6.99 12.80 -3.44
N ILE A 25 6.34 12.44 -4.55
CA ILE A 25 4.90 12.65 -4.77
C ILE A 25 4.09 11.86 -3.74
N VAL A 26 4.45 10.59 -3.53
CA VAL A 26 3.77 9.72 -2.56
C VAL A 26 4.00 10.22 -1.13
N ARG A 27 5.23 10.65 -0.78
CA ARG A 27 5.49 11.23 0.55
C ARG A 27 4.66 12.47 0.83
N GLU A 28 4.53 13.36 -0.14
CA GLU A 28 3.70 14.57 0.02
C GLU A 28 2.22 14.20 0.11
N ALA A 29 1.72 13.30 -0.73
CA ALA A 29 0.35 12.81 -0.66
C ALA A 29 0.01 12.24 0.72
N ARG A 30 0.93 11.46 1.35
CA ARG A 30 0.73 10.91 2.69
C ARG A 30 0.54 11.99 3.75
N ILE A 31 1.32 13.07 3.68
CA ILE A 31 1.17 14.20 4.61
C ILE A 31 -0.16 14.92 4.36
N GLN A 32 -0.50 15.15 3.10
CA GLN A 32 -1.73 15.86 2.75
C GLN A 32 -2.99 15.04 3.05
N SER A 33 -2.96 13.72 2.91
CA SER A 33 -4.11 12.86 3.22
C SER A 33 -4.44 12.78 4.72
N ILE A 34 -3.52 13.18 5.63
CA ILE A 34 -3.84 13.39 7.06
C ILE A 34 -4.98 14.40 7.22
N HIS A 35 -4.99 15.47 6.40
CA HIS A 35 -6.09 16.42 6.41
C HIS A 35 -7.43 15.76 6.04
N ASN A 36 -7.43 14.79 5.12
CA ASN A 36 -8.66 14.08 4.74
C ASN A 36 -9.19 13.21 5.88
N VAL A 37 -8.29 12.58 6.66
CA VAL A 37 -8.68 11.84 7.87
C VAL A 37 -9.36 12.79 8.86
N LEU A 38 -8.72 13.91 9.21
CA LEU A 38 -9.25 14.84 10.20
C LEU A 38 -10.47 15.63 9.70
N LYS A 39 -10.54 15.96 8.42
CA LYS A 39 -11.76 16.51 7.79
C LYS A 39 -12.92 15.52 7.85
N SER A 40 -12.65 14.22 7.67
CA SER A 40 -13.69 13.20 7.82
C SER A 40 -14.21 13.15 9.25
N ALA A 41 -13.32 13.25 10.25
CA ALA A 41 -13.72 13.32 11.66
C ALA A 41 -14.63 14.53 11.95
N VAL A 42 -14.28 15.72 11.43
CA VAL A 42 -15.14 16.92 11.54
C VAL A 42 -16.47 16.70 10.84
N LYS A 43 -16.45 16.21 9.60
CA LYS A 43 -17.67 16.03 8.78
C LYS A 43 -18.65 15.04 9.40
N GLN A 44 -18.12 13.99 10.03
CA GLN A 44 -18.92 12.94 10.65
C GLN A 44 -19.26 13.25 12.12
N GLU A 45 -18.83 14.41 12.64
CA GLU A 45 -19.07 14.87 14.02
C GLU A 45 -18.72 13.77 15.05
N VAL A 46 -17.56 13.11 14.85
CA VAL A 46 -17.15 12.00 15.71
C VAL A 46 -16.70 12.49 17.09
N ASP A 47 -16.78 11.62 18.09
CA ASP A 47 -16.37 11.90 19.46
C ASP A 47 -14.84 12.03 19.58
N PHE A 48 -14.07 11.25 18.78
CA PHE A 48 -12.60 11.28 18.75
C PHE A 48 -12.02 10.62 17.50
N VAL A 49 -10.69 10.74 17.34
CA VAL A 49 -9.89 9.97 16.37
C VAL A 49 -8.96 9.03 17.13
N LEU A 50 -8.95 7.76 16.74
CA LEU A 50 -8.10 6.70 17.28
C LEU A 50 -7.02 6.33 16.27
N LEU A 51 -5.75 6.55 16.66
CA LEU A 51 -4.56 6.26 15.85
C LEU A 51 -3.92 4.97 16.39
N CYS A 52 -4.01 3.87 15.62
CA CYS A 52 -3.61 2.53 16.04
C CYS A 52 -2.17 2.17 15.63
N GLY A 53 -1.22 3.07 15.85
CA GLY A 53 0.23 2.82 15.70
C GLY A 53 0.80 3.18 14.32
N ASP A 54 2.13 3.22 14.29
CA ASP A 54 2.95 3.46 13.10
C ASP A 54 2.61 4.77 12.37
N ILE A 55 2.49 5.86 13.12
CA ILE A 55 2.29 7.19 12.57
C ILE A 55 3.58 7.69 11.90
N PHE A 56 4.73 7.35 12.48
CA PHE A 56 6.04 7.63 11.91
C PHE A 56 6.77 6.35 11.53
N GLU A 57 7.58 6.41 10.48
CA GLU A 57 8.39 5.29 9.98
C GLU A 57 9.45 4.81 10.98
N HIS A 58 9.92 5.68 11.86
CA HIS A 58 10.86 5.39 12.94
C HIS A 58 11.00 6.59 13.89
N ASN A 59 11.46 6.34 15.11
CA ASN A 59 11.66 7.39 16.12
C ASN A 59 12.68 8.48 15.72
N MET A 60 13.63 8.16 14.84
CA MET A 60 14.65 9.09 14.33
C MET A 60 14.17 9.94 13.15
N ILE A 61 12.86 10.06 12.97
CA ILE A 61 12.22 10.87 11.91
C ILE A 61 12.73 12.33 11.93
N SER A 62 12.77 12.97 10.75
CA SER A 62 13.18 14.37 10.62
C SER A 62 12.31 15.31 11.43
N GLN A 63 12.91 16.39 11.96
CA GLN A 63 12.13 17.41 12.68
C GLN A 63 11.14 18.14 11.76
N GLU A 64 11.45 18.20 10.47
CA GLU A 64 10.57 18.82 9.48
C GLU A 64 9.28 18.02 9.30
N ASP A 65 9.37 16.70 9.14
CA ASP A 65 8.20 15.83 8.99
C ASP A 65 7.35 15.83 10.25
N VAL A 66 7.96 15.78 11.44
CA VAL A 66 7.23 15.90 12.70
C VAL A 66 6.49 17.26 12.79
N LYS A 67 7.15 18.36 12.41
CA LYS A 67 6.51 19.69 12.40
C LYS A 67 5.30 19.73 11.45
N LYS A 68 5.37 19.09 10.28
CA LYS A 68 4.25 19.01 9.34
C LYS A 68 3.05 18.32 9.97
N VAL A 69 3.25 17.15 10.59
CA VAL A 69 2.18 16.40 11.26
C VAL A 69 1.57 17.20 12.42
N VAL A 70 2.42 17.75 13.29
CA VAL A 70 1.97 18.57 14.43
C VAL A 70 1.19 19.81 13.98
N ALA A 71 1.66 20.47 12.90
CA ALA A 71 0.95 21.61 12.33
C ALA A 71 -0.44 21.24 11.83
N ILE A 72 -0.60 20.04 11.27
CA ILE A 72 -1.92 19.54 10.84
C ILE A 72 -2.79 19.24 12.06
N PHE A 73 -2.29 18.57 13.08
CA PHE A 73 -3.07 18.30 14.31
C PHE A 73 -3.60 19.61 14.93
N ASN A 74 -2.76 20.63 15.02
CA ASN A 74 -3.13 21.94 15.57
C ASN A 74 -4.22 22.69 14.78
N GLN A 75 -4.51 22.29 13.53
CA GLN A 75 -5.62 22.86 12.76
C GLN A 75 -6.98 22.28 13.16
N TYR A 76 -7.00 21.20 13.95
CA TYR A 76 -8.21 20.51 14.40
C TYR A 76 -8.29 20.38 15.92
N PRO A 77 -8.17 21.52 16.67
CA PRO A 77 -7.99 21.50 18.13
C PRO A 77 -9.21 20.99 18.92
N ASN A 78 -10.34 20.91 18.27
CA ASN A 78 -11.60 20.47 18.90
C ASN A 78 -11.86 18.96 18.80
N ILE A 79 -10.99 18.21 18.09
CA ILE A 79 -11.13 16.76 17.94
C ILE A 79 -10.12 16.10 18.89
N PRO A 80 -10.56 15.33 19.89
CA PRO A 80 -9.67 14.51 20.71
C PRO A 80 -8.94 13.46 19.86
N LEU A 81 -7.64 13.36 20.01
CA LEU A 81 -6.79 12.38 19.33
C LEU A 81 -6.20 11.43 20.37
N TYR A 82 -6.43 10.13 20.20
CA TYR A 82 -5.82 9.08 21.03
C TYR A 82 -4.90 8.25 20.16
N LEU A 83 -3.62 8.20 20.52
CA LEU A 83 -2.58 7.57 19.73
C LEU A 83 -1.90 6.46 20.52
N LEU A 84 -2.02 5.23 20.02
CA LEU A 84 -1.22 4.10 20.46
C LEU A 84 0.04 4.05 19.58
N PRO A 85 1.26 4.12 20.11
CA PRO A 85 2.48 3.89 19.32
C PRO A 85 2.55 2.45 18.79
N GLY A 86 3.07 2.30 17.55
CA GLY A 86 3.31 1.00 16.93
C GLY A 86 4.77 0.54 17.10
N ASN A 87 5.21 -0.41 16.28
CA ASN A 87 6.57 -0.93 16.36
C ASN A 87 7.60 -0.09 15.61
N HIS A 88 7.18 0.80 14.71
CA HIS A 88 8.06 1.75 14.03
C HIS A 88 8.33 3.00 14.90
N ASP A 89 7.34 3.47 15.62
CA ASP A 89 7.40 4.66 16.48
C ASP A 89 7.24 4.33 17.97
N ILE A 90 7.87 3.22 18.36
CA ILE A 90 7.78 2.55 19.66
C ILE A 90 8.10 3.46 20.85
N ILE A 91 7.47 3.19 21.98
CA ILE A 91 7.79 3.80 23.28
C ILE A 91 9.16 3.29 23.74
N GLY A 92 10.08 4.21 24.01
CA GLY A 92 11.44 3.89 24.45
C GLY A 92 12.28 5.13 24.69
N ALA A 93 13.59 4.97 24.85
CA ALA A 93 14.50 6.06 25.21
C ALA A 93 14.52 7.22 24.20
N ASP A 94 14.31 6.96 22.92
CA ASP A 94 14.31 7.97 21.85
C ASP A 94 12.93 8.12 21.20
N CYS A 95 11.86 7.92 21.96
CA CYS A 95 10.49 8.00 21.45
C CYS A 95 10.20 9.35 20.80
N VAL A 96 9.71 9.34 19.57
CA VAL A 96 9.38 10.55 18.82
C VAL A 96 8.36 11.43 19.57
N TYR A 97 7.45 10.83 20.32
CA TYR A 97 6.40 11.49 21.07
C TYR A 97 6.88 12.16 22.36
N ASP A 98 8.15 11.96 22.76
CA ASP A 98 8.79 12.66 23.88
C ASP A 98 9.38 14.02 23.46
N ARG A 99 9.41 14.30 22.16
CA ARG A 99 9.89 15.59 21.67
C ARG A 99 9.00 16.73 22.16
N PRO A 100 9.58 17.87 22.59
CA PRO A 100 8.82 18.98 23.18
C PRO A 100 7.65 19.51 22.34
N ILE A 101 7.72 19.34 21.02
CA ILE A 101 6.68 19.79 20.09
C ILE A 101 5.32 19.10 20.33
N PHE A 102 5.32 17.85 20.80
CA PHE A 102 4.08 17.11 21.10
C PHE A 102 3.44 17.56 22.41
N GLN A 103 4.23 18.06 23.37
CA GLN A 103 3.72 18.54 24.66
C GLN A 103 2.79 19.76 24.53
N GLY A 104 2.87 20.47 23.41
CA GLY A 104 2.01 21.62 23.10
C GLY A 104 0.62 21.25 22.58
N ILE A 105 0.36 19.98 22.22
CA ILE A 105 -0.89 19.55 21.61
C ILE A 105 -1.86 19.07 22.69
N LYS A 106 -2.71 19.95 23.18
CA LYS A 106 -3.60 19.67 24.34
C LYS A 106 -4.67 18.61 24.08
N HIS A 107 -5.05 18.41 22.82
CA HIS A 107 -6.08 17.46 22.40
C HIS A 107 -5.52 16.13 21.92
N LEU A 108 -4.20 15.90 22.06
CA LEU A 108 -3.52 14.65 21.75
C LEU A 108 -3.14 13.93 23.06
N THR A 109 -3.58 12.67 23.18
CA THR A 109 -3.18 11.76 24.25
C THR A 109 -2.42 10.58 23.68
N ILE A 110 -1.19 10.34 24.17
CA ILE A 110 -0.39 9.17 23.80
C ILE A 110 -0.71 8.06 24.79
N LEU A 111 -1.21 6.93 24.31
CA LEU A 111 -1.56 5.75 25.09
C LEU A 111 -0.31 4.93 25.38
N ARG A 112 0.33 5.14 26.53
CA ARG A 112 1.66 4.63 26.86
C ARG A 112 1.64 3.40 27.79
N SER A 113 0.51 3.14 28.45
CA SER A 113 0.33 2.01 29.37
C SER A 113 -0.88 1.18 28.96
N SER A 114 -0.97 -0.01 29.53
CA SER A 114 -2.14 -0.89 29.37
C SER A 114 -3.29 -0.55 30.31
N ASP A 115 -3.20 0.57 31.05
CA ASP A 115 -4.29 1.03 31.90
C ASP A 115 -5.50 1.43 31.05
N SER A 116 -6.69 1.08 31.52
CA SER A 116 -7.93 1.49 30.87
C SER A 116 -8.07 3.01 30.89
N PHE A 117 -8.49 3.60 29.77
CA PHE A 117 -8.54 5.03 29.58
C PHE A 117 -9.95 5.47 29.16
N GLU A 118 -10.59 6.33 29.96
CA GLU A 118 -11.89 6.88 29.64
C GLU A 118 -11.80 7.92 28.53
N VAL A 119 -12.68 7.78 27.52
CA VAL A 119 -12.83 8.70 26.39
C VAL A 119 -14.31 9.08 26.23
N PRO A 120 -14.66 10.10 25.44
CA PRO A 120 -16.06 10.40 25.19
C PRO A 120 -16.83 9.18 24.67
N GLY A 121 -17.78 8.70 25.45
CA GLY A 121 -18.70 7.61 25.08
C GLY A 121 -18.14 6.19 25.18
N ALA A 122 -16.86 5.97 25.53
CA ALA A 122 -16.27 4.64 25.63
C ALA A 122 -15.09 4.55 26.63
N ILE A 123 -14.59 3.34 26.82
CA ILE A 123 -13.38 3.04 27.58
C ILE A 123 -12.40 2.31 26.65
N LEU A 124 -11.21 2.89 26.46
CA LEU A 124 -10.12 2.27 25.68
C LEU A 124 -9.30 1.33 26.55
N HIS A 125 -8.89 0.21 25.98
CA HIS A 125 -7.95 -0.76 26.56
C HIS A 125 -6.72 -0.85 25.67
N PRO A 126 -5.72 0.01 25.88
CA PRO A 126 -4.53 0.04 25.03
C PRO A 126 -3.63 -1.17 25.28
N CYS A 127 -3.04 -1.67 24.20
CA CYS A 127 -2.02 -2.73 24.22
C CYS A 127 -0.72 -2.17 23.60
N PRO A 128 0.04 -1.33 24.33
CA PRO A 128 1.23 -0.69 23.78
C PRO A 128 2.30 -1.71 23.44
N VAL A 129 2.94 -1.51 22.28
CA VAL A 129 4.07 -2.29 21.82
C VAL A 129 5.31 -1.89 22.61
N LEU A 130 5.98 -2.84 23.26
CA LEU A 130 7.14 -2.60 24.14
C LEU A 130 8.48 -2.95 23.49
N SER A 131 8.46 -3.64 22.34
CA SER A 131 9.65 -3.96 21.56
C SER A 131 9.32 -3.94 20.07
N LYS A 132 10.33 -3.67 19.23
CA LYS A 132 10.14 -3.60 17.78
C LYS A 132 9.68 -4.95 17.20
N PHE A 133 10.14 -6.02 17.78
CA PHE A 133 9.79 -7.41 17.46
C PHE A 133 9.42 -8.12 18.75
N SER A 134 8.34 -8.88 18.76
CA SER A 134 7.90 -9.65 19.91
C SER A 134 7.07 -10.85 19.48
N THR A 135 7.20 -11.94 20.22
CA THR A 135 6.32 -13.12 20.15
C THR A 135 5.25 -13.11 21.23
N GLU A 136 5.23 -12.08 22.07
CA GLU A 136 4.23 -11.90 23.13
C GLU A 136 2.96 -11.30 22.57
N ASP A 137 1.82 -11.82 22.99
CA ASP A 137 0.50 -11.28 22.70
C ASP A 137 0.14 -10.17 23.70
N PHE A 138 0.32 -8.92 23.26
CA PHE A 138 0.00 -7.76 24.10
C PHE A 138 -1.49 -7.60 24.38
N SER A 139 -2.40 -8.24 23.60
CA SER A 139 -3.84 -8.22 23.89
C SER A 139 -4.21 -8.95 25.18
N ASN A 140 -3.28 -9.72 25.77
CA ASN A 140 -3.46 -10.32 27.08
C ASN A 140 -3.58 -9.27 28.21
N ALA A 141 -3.14 -8.04 28.00
CA ALA A 141 -3.31 -6.94 28.94
C ALA A 141 -4.76 -6.42 29.02
N ILE A 142 -5.61 -6.72 28.03
CA ILE A 142 -7.02 -6.31 28.05
C ILE A 142 -7.74 -7.06 29.18
N PRO A 143 -8.36 -6.34 30.15
CA PRO A 143 -9.09 -6.96 31.24
C PRO A 143 -10.40 -7.60 30.77
N GLU A 144 -10.96 -8.49 31.57
CA GLU A 144 -12.32 -8.97 31.36
C GLU A 144 -13.33 -7.87 31.73
N VAL A 145 -14.22 -7.50 30.80
CA VAL A 145 -15.15 -6.36 30.94
C VAL A 145 -16.61 -6.71 30.70
N ARG A 146 -16.96 -8.00 30.64
CA ARG A 146 -18.34 -8.46 30.38
C ARG A 146 -19.37 -7.81 31.31
N GLU A 147 -19.03 -7.76 32.60
CA GLU A 147 -19.90 -7.24 33.65
C GLU A 147 -19.65 -5.75 33.96
N VAL A 148 -18.74 -5.11 33.23
CA VAL A 148 -18.44 -3.67 33.38
C VAL A 148 -19.33 -2.86 32.45
N GLU A 149 -20.00 -1.85 32.96
CA GLU A 149 -20.85 -0.95 32.14
C GLU A 149 -20.02 -0.12 31.16
N GLY A 150 -20.65 0.32 30.06
CA GLY A 150 -20.05 1.16 29.05
C GLY A 150 -19.60 0.36 27.81
N ILE A 151 -19.19 1.09 26.77
CA ILE A 151 -18.63 0.52 25.53
C ILE A 151 -17.12 0.38 25.72
N HIS A 152 -16.60 -0.80 25.48
CA HIS A 152 -15.19 -1.15 25.69
C HIS A 152 -14.50 -1.43 24.36
N ILE A 153 -13.40 -0.71 24.09
CA ILE A 153 -12.64 -0.78 22.82
C ILE A 153 -11.20 -1.19 23.13
N GLY A 154 -10.78 -2.36 22.67
CA GLY A 154 -9.37 -2.75 22.64
C GLY A 154 -8.64 -1.99 21.54
N VAL A 155 -7.40 -1.55 21.83
CA VAL A 155 -6.56 -0.84 20.87
C VAL A 155 -5.19 -1.52 20.83
N ALA A 156 -4.83 -2.10 19.68
CA ALA A 156 -3.58 -2.85 19.57
C ALA A 156 -2.90 -2.62 18.20
N HIS A 157 -1.61 -2.96 18.14
CA HIS A 157 -0.82 -2.89 16.92
C HIS A 157 -0.05 -4.19 16.76
N GLY A 158 -0.39 -4.99 15.73
CA GLY A 158 0.20 -6.31 15.48
C GLY A 158 -0.63 -7.18 14.54
N SER A 159 -0.23 -8.44 14.39
CA SER A 159 -0.81 -9.39 13.43
C SER A 159 -1.75 -10.39 14.11
N LEU A 160 -2.97 -10.53 13.60
CA LEU A 160 -3.93 -11.55 14.05
C LEU A 160 -3.45 -12.95 13.68
N VAL A 161 -3.27 -13.80 14.69
CA VAL A 161 -2.84 -15.19 14.52
C VAL A 161 -3.90 -16.00 13.79
N GLY A 162 -3.45 -16.82 12.80
CA GLY A 162 -4.31 -17.72 12.02
C GLY A 162 -5.26 -17.03 11.03
N LYS A 163 -5.15 -15.71 10.85
CA LYS A 163 -5.99 -14.94 9.91
C LYS A 163 -5.24 -14.49 8.65
N PHE A 164 -3.93 -14.63 8.63
CA PHE A 164 -3.06 -14.35 7.48
C PHE A 164 -2.35 -15.63 7.02
N SER A 165 -1.59 -15.58 5.94
CA SER A 165 -0.89 -16.74 5.36
C SER A 165 0.16 -17.38 6.27
N VAL A 166 0.58 -16.71 7.33
CA VAL A 166 1.49 -17.26 8.33
C VAL A 166 0.65 -17.98 9.40
N SER A 167 0.80 -19.31 9.47
CA SER A 167 -0.03 -20.15 10.33
C SER A 167 0.59 -20.47 11.71
N ASN A 168 1.92 -20.30 11.83
CA ASN A 168 2.61 -20.62 13.06
C ASN A 168 2.77 -19.38 13.93
N TRP A 169 2.41 -19.49 15.20
CA TRP A 169 2.53 -18.42 16.18
C TRP A 169 3.97 -17.87 16.29
N GLU A 170 4.96 -18.75 16.22
CA GLU A 170 6.38 -18.41 16.35
C GLU A 170 6.95 -17.61 15.17
N ASP A 171 6.28 -17.65 14.02
CA ASP A 171 6.68 -16.95 12.78
C ASP A 171 5.98 -15.59 12.63
N ILE A 172 5.07 -15.24 13.56
CA ILE A 172 4.29 -14.00 13.52
C ILE A 172 4.93 -12.97 14.43
N ASP A 173 5.26 -11.82 13.87
CA ASP A 173 5.70 -10.68 14.67
C ASP A 173 4.51 -9.94 15.27
N LEU A 174 4.62 -9.57 16.55
CA LEU A 174 3.58 -8.89 17.33
C LEU A 174 2.23 -9.64 17.26
N PRO A 175 2.18 -10.92 17.68
CA PRO A 175 0.97 -11.72 17.54
C PRO A 175 -0.16 -11.18 18.41
N ILE A 176 -1.38 -11.20 17.89
CA ILE A 176 -2.62 -10.88 18.60
C ILE A 176 -3.57 -12.05 18.41
N ASN A 177 -4.04 -12.64 19.52
CA ASN A 177 -5.02 -13.70 19.47
C ASN A 177 -6.43 -13.11 19.21
N PRO A 178 -7.08 -13.44 18.09
CA PRO A 178 -8.41 -12.91 17.78
C PRO A 178 -9.46 -13.28 18.86
N SER A 179 -9.27 -14.39 19.60
CA SER A 179 -10.16 -14.76 20.70
C SER A 179 -10.10 -13.81 21.91
N CYS A 180 -9.22 -12.81 21.90
CA CYS A 180 -9.18 -11.82 22.98
C CYS A 180 -10.50 -11.08 23.10
N VAL A 181 -11.23 -10.83 22.01
CA VAL A 181 -12.57 -10.21 22.01
C VAL A 181 -13.55 -11.08 22.81
N ASP A 182 -13.60 -12.37 22.51
CA ASP A 182 -14.49 -13.31 23.21
C ASP A 182 -14.06 -13.53 24.66
N ARG A 183 -12.76 -13.59 24.93
CA ARG A 183 -12.20 -13.78 26.28
C ARG A 183 -12.54 -12.61 27.19
N THR A 184 -12.40 -11.39 26.71
CA THR A 184 -12.51 -10.17 27.51
C THR A 184 -13.92 -9.57 27.51
N GLY A 185 -14.70 -9.81 26.45
CA GLY A 185 -16.02 -9.22 26.26
C GLY A 185 -15.98 -7.74 25.85
N ILE A 186 -14.89 -7.27 25.25
CA ILE A 186 -14.85 -5.94 24.62
C ILE A 186 -15.78 -5.89 23.40
N ASP A 187 -16.30 -4.71 23.10
CA ASP A 187 -17.26 -4.50 22.01
C ASP A 187 -16.57 -4.40 20.65
N TYR A 188 -15.30 -3.96 20.64
CA TYR A 188 -14.54 -3.76 19.40
C TYR A 188 -13.04 -3.84 19.66
N LEU A 189 -12.27 -4.37 18.70
CA LEU A 189 -10.81 -4.37 18.68
C LEU A 189 -10.31 -3.57 17.48
N ALA A 190 -9.76 -2.40 17.74
CA ALA A 190 -9.14 -1.53 16.74
C ALA A 190 -7.67 -1.90 16.54
N LEU A 191 -7.28 -2.24 15.32
CA LEU A 191 -5.94 -2.72 15.00
C LEU A 191 -5.21 -1.82 13.98
N GLY A 192 -3.89 -1.72 14.14
CA GLY A 192 -2.91 -1.28 13.15
C GLY A 192 -1.87 -2.36 12.86
N HIS A 193 -0.92 -2.10 11.98
CA HIS A 193 0.17 -2.95 11.50
C HIS A 193 -0.02 -3.45 10.05
N TRP A 194 -1.25 -3.73 9.64
CA TRP A 194 -1.57 -4.12 8.27
C TRP A 194 -2.05 -2.92 7.46
N HIS A 195 -1.40 -2.69 6.31
CA HIS A 195 -1.67 -1.53 5.46
C HIS A 195 -2.98 -1.63 4.67
N SER A 196 -3.57 -2.82 4.60
CA SER A 196 -4.84 -3.06 3.92
C SER A 196 -6.00 -3.13 4.91
N TYR A 197 -7.14 -2.53 4.57
CA TYR A 197 -8.37 -2.66 5.35
C TYR A 197 -8.85 -4.10 5.38
N ARG A 198 -9.16 -4.59 6.58
CA ARG A 198 -9.82 -5.88 6.78
C ARG A 198 -10.65 -5.89 8.05
N THR A 199 -11.77 -6.60 8.02
CA THR A 199 -12.58 -6.92 9.18
C THR A 199 -12.51 -8.41 9.49
N PHE A 200 -12.63 -8.76 10.76
CA PHE A 200 -12.68 -10.14 11.22
C PHE A 200 -13.81 -10.31 12.23
N GLU A 201 -14.37 -11.50 12.22
CA GLU A 201 -15.47 -11.89 13.08
C GLU A 201 -14.96 -12.47 14.40
N ASP A 202 -15.73 -12.25 15.47
CA ASP A 202 -15.63 -12.97 16.73
C ASP A 202 -16.16 -14.42 16.58
N ASN A 203 -16.18 -15.18 17.66
CA ASN A 203 -16.69 -16.57 17.66
C ASN A 203 -18.21 -16.67 17.40
N THR A 204 -18.93 -15.55 17.44
CA THR A 204 -20.36 -15.48 17.15
C THR A 204 -20.66 -15.09 15.70
N GLY A 205 -19.62 -14.83 14.89
CA GLY A 205 -19.75 -14.39 13.50
C GLY A 205 -20.01 -12.88 13.36
N MET A 206 -19.73 -12.08 14.40
CA MET A 206 -19.92 -10.64 14.36
C MET A 206 -18.61 -9.90 14.06
N PRO A 207 -18.62 -8.89 13.15
CA PRO A 207 -17.43 -8.14 12.76
C PRO A 207 -17.00 -7.15 13.86
N ARG A 208 -16.24 -7.64 14.84
CA ARG A 208 -15.79 -6.86 16.00
C ARG A 208 -14.31 -6.49 15.97
N ILE A 209 -13.58 -6.89 14.93
CA ILE A 209 -12.14 -6.65 14.80
C ILE A 209 -11.88 -6.00 13.45
N ALA A 210 -11.12 -4.92 13.40
CA ALA A 210 -10.74 -4.32 12.12
C ALA A 210 -9.34 -3.70 12.11
N TYR A 211 -8.65 -3.87 10.99
CA TYR A 211 -7.54 -3.04 10.55
C TYR A 211 -8.07 -1.92 9.67
N SER A 212 -7.67 -0.69 9.93
CA SER A 212 -8.04 0.44 9.06
C SER A 212 -7.29 0.45 7.73
N GLY A 213 -6.13 -0.17 7.72
CA GLY A 213 -5.15 0.05 6.66
C GLY A 213 -4.51 1.43 6.74
N THR A 214 -3.59 1.70 5.83
CA THR A 214 -2.94 3.01 5.73
C THR A 214 -3.89 4.05 5.12
N HIS A 215 -3.78 5.29 5.58
CA HIS A 215 -4.60 6.43 5.13
C HIS A 215 -4.27 6.92 3.70
N GLU A 216 -3.09 6.56 3.19
CA GLU A 216 -2.63 6.79 1.82
C GLU A 216 -1.86 5.57 1.34
N GLN A 217 -2.20 5.04 0.18
CA GLN A 217 -1.53 3.87 -0.37
C GLN A 217 -0.06 4.16 -0.70
N THR A 218 0.83 3.18 -0.48
CA THR A 218 2.28 3.32 -0.68
C THR A 218 2.89 2.29 -1.62
N LYS A 219 2.19 1.20 -1.86
CA LYS A 219 2.64 0.09 -2.70
C LYS A 219 1.51 -0.39 -3.59
N TYR A 220 1.87 -1.06 -4.68
CA TYR A 220 0.91 -1.61 -5.64
C TYR A 220 0.13 -2.83 -5.13
N ASP A 221 0.59 -3.45 -4.06
CA ASP A 221 0.02 -4.66 -3.45
C ASP A 221 -0.75 -4.39 -2.15
N GLU A 222 -1.03 -3.13 -1.85
CA GLU A 222 -1.87 -2.72 -0.73
C GLU A 222 -3.33 -2.60 -1.18
N ASP A 223 -4.05 -3.72 -1.18
CA ASP A 223 -5.48 -3.74 -1.50
C ASP A 223 -6.28 -3.01 -0.42
N TYR A 224 -7.30 -2.24 -0.84
CA TYR A 224 -8.18 -1.50 0.09
C TYR A 224 -7.43 -0.56 1.05
N ALA A 225 -6.31 0.04 0.61
CA ALA A 225 -5.58 1.09 1.30
C ALA A 225 -6.09 2.49 0.91
N GLY A 226 -5.55 3.54 1.54
CA GLY A 226 -5.93 4.93 1.26
C GLY A 226 -7.27 5.32 1.88
N GLN A 227 -7.54 4.86 3.12
CA GLN A 227 -8.79 5.10 3.83
C GLN A 227 -8.61 5.17 5.35
N CYS A 228 -9.64 5.63 6.04
CA CYS A 228 -9.85 5.48 7.47
C CYS A 228 -11.22 4.82 7.70
N LEU A 229 -11.52 4.40 8.92
CA LEU A 229 -12.79 3.79 9.25
C LEU A 229 -13.61 4.73 10.14
N LEU A 230 -14.86 4.97 9.78
CA LEU A 230 -15.86 5.45 10.70
C LEU A 230 -16.46 4.26 11.45
N VAL A 231 -16.26 4.22 12.74
CA VAL A 231 -16.78 3.16 13.62
C VAL A 231 -17.84 3.75 14.54
N GLN A 232 -19.00 3.11 14.61
CA GLN A 232 -20.12 3.54 15.46
C GLN A 232 -20.65 2.36 16.27
N ILE A 233 -20.83 2.54 17.58
CA ILE A 233 -21.37 1.53 18.50
C ILE A 233 -22.44 2.22 19.33
N ASN A 234 -23.69 1.77 19.25
CA ASN A 234 -24.79 2.43 19.94
C ASN A 234 -24.79 2.14 21.44
N GLN A 235 -24.62 0.88 21.82
CA GLN A 235 -24.55 0.48 23.22
C GLN A 235 -23.64 -0.76 23.36
N LYS A 236 -23.25 -1.07 24.57
CA LYS A 236 -22.50 -2.28 24.89
C LYS A 236 -23.18 -3.53 24.33
N GLY A 237 -22.39 -4.39 23.69
CA GLY A 237 -22.86 -5.64 23.10
C GLY A 237 -23.39 -5.49 21.67
N ASP A 238 -23.69 -4.28 21.20
CA ASP A 238 -24.13 -4.07 19.81
C ASP A 238 -23.02 -4.42 18.81
N ILE A 239 -23.45 -4.73 17.60
CA ILE A 239 -22.54 -4.94 16.47
C ILE A 239 -22.01 -3.58 16.02
N PRO A 240 -20.68 -3.39 15.94
CA PRO A 240 -20.11 -2.16 15.43
C PRO A 240 -20.49 -1.92 13.96
N GLU A 241 -20.93 -0.72 13.63
CA GLU A 241 -21.02 -0.27 12.24
C GLU A 241 -19.64 0.23 11.81
N ILE A 242 -19.04 -0.40 10.79
CA ILE A 242 -17.68 -0.11 10.31
C ILE A 242 -17.77 0.35 8.86
N ASN A 243 -17.54 1.63 8.62
CA ASN A 243 -17.69 2.26 7.32
C ASN A 243 -16.34 2.83 6.82
N PRO A 244 -15.71 2.25 5.77
CA PRO A 244 -14.51 2.82 5.17
C PRO A 244 -14.80 4.18 4.52
N ILE A 245 -13.92 5.17 4.78
CA ILE A 245 -13.94 6.50 4.18
C ILE A 245 -12.64 6.70 3.43
N LYS A 246 -12.70 6.97 2.14
CA LYS A 246 -11.53 7.26 1.31
C LYS A 246 -10.83 8.53 1.78
N THR A 247 -9.54 8.43 2.05
CA THR A 247 -8.66 9.54 2.46
C THR A 247 -7.51 9.75 1.50
N GLY A 248 -7.06 8.68 0.82
CA GLY A 248 -5.95 8.71 -0.12
C GLY A 248 -6.20 9.64 -1.30
N LEU A 249 -5.15 10.35 -1.69
CA LEU A 249 -5.13 11.32 -2.78
C LEU A 249 -4.71 10.70 -4.11
N LEU A 250 -3.90 9.63 -4.05
CA LEU A 250 -3.39 8.97 -5.23
C LEU A 250 -4.25 7.76 -5.58
N SER A 251 -4.38 7.54 -6.86
CA SER A 251 -5.04 6.35 -7.42
C SER A 251 -4.00 5.36 -7.92
N TRP A 252 -4.19 4.07 -7.64
CA TRP A 252 -3.24 3.02 -7.93
C TRP A 252 -3.87 1.90 -8.74
N VAL A 253 -3.12 1.37 -9.71
CA VAL A 253 -3.49 0.16 -10.47
C VAL A 253 -2.26 -0.73 -10.63
N SER A 254 -2.41 -2.02 -10.32
CA SER A 254 -1.46 -3.07 -10.68
C SER A 254 -2.21 -4.13 -11.51
N LYS A 255 -1.72 -4.42 -12.71
CA LYS A 255 -2.33 -5.42 -13.60
C LYS A 255 -1.28 -6.29 -14.27
N GLU A 256 -1.63 -7.56 -14.44
CA GLU A 256 -0.87 -8.55 -15.15
C GLU A 256 -1.70 -9.06 -16.34
N PHE A 257 -1.09 -9.16 -17.51
CA PHE A 257 -1.73 -9.53 -18.75
C PHE A 257 -0.93 -10.55 -19.53
N GLU A 258 -1.64 -11.48 -20.16
CA GLU A 258 -1.12 -12.27 -21.27
C GLU A 258 -1.47 -11.55 -22.59
N MET A 259 -0.52 -11.44 -23.53
CA MET A 259 -0.82 -10.82 -24.83
C MET A 259 -1.96 -11.48 -25.59
N LYS A 260 -2.21 -12.78 -25.38
CA LYS A 260 -3.37 -13.49 -25.93
C LYS A 260 -4.73 -13.00 -25.40
N ASP A 261 -4.75 -12.26 -24.26
CA ASP A 261 -5.98 -11.70 -23.70
C ASP A 261 -6.48 -10.52 -24.52
N PHE A 262 -5.64 -10.01 -25.43
CA PHE A 262 -5.98 -8.97 -26.38
C PHE A 262 -6.06 -9.56 -27.80
N SER A 263 -7.16 -9.32 -28.49
CA SER A 263 -7.32 -9.73 -29.89
C SER A 263 -6.43 -8.91 -30.83
N SER A 264 -5.99 -7.72 -30.39
CA SER A 264 -5.13 -6.82 -31.15
C SER A 264 -4.40 -5.83 -30.21
N ILE A 265 -3.35 -5.19 -30.72
CA ILE A 265 -2.65 -4.13 -29.99
C ILE A 265 -3.57 -2.91 -29.76
N THR A 266 -4.57 -2.72 -30.61
CA THR A 266 -5.59 -1.66 -30.46
C THR A 266 -6.40 -1.88 -29.19
N GLU A 267 -6.76 -3.11 -28.87
CA GLU A 267 -7.50 -3.44 -27.64
C GLU A 267 -6.67 -3.15 -26.38
N LEU A 268 -5.36 -3.44 -26.40
CA LEU A 268 -4.45 -3.03 -25.33
C LEU A 268 -4.43 -1.51 -25.19
N LYS A 269 -4.40 -0.78 -26.31
CA LYS A 269 -4.45 0.69 -26.29
C LYS A 269 -5.75 1.21 -25.70
N ASP A 270 -6.89 0.63 -26.06
CA ASP A 270 -8.20 1.01 -25.53
C ASP A 270 -8.28 0.75 -24.02
N TYR A 271 -7.71 -0.36 -23.54
CA TYR A 271 -7.59 -0.62 -22.11
C TYR A 271 -6.74 0.46 -21.43
N LEU A 272 -5.57 0.81 -21.96
CA LEU A 272 -4.69 1.84 -21.41
C LEU A 272 -5.36 3.22 -21.37
N GLU A 273 -6.15 3.56 -22.38
CA GLU A 273 -6.97 4.77 -22.36
C GLU A 273 -8.05 4.74 -21.25
N SER A 274 -8.59 3.56 -20.93
CA SER A 274 -9.60 3.41 -19.87
C SER A 274 -9.06 3.70 -18.47
N ILE A 275 -7.75 3.55 -18.25
CA ILE A 275 -7.06 3.84 -16.98
C ILE A 275 -6.41 5.23 -16.97
N LYS A 276 -6.68 6.06 -17.96
CA LYS A 276 -6.23 7.45 -18.03
C LYS A 276 -6.71 8.21 -16.78
N GLY A 277 -5.79 8.90 -16.13
CA GLY A 277 -6.07 9.63 -14.88
C GLY A 277 -5.79 8.83 -13.62
N ILE A 278 -5.40 7.55 -13.71
CA ILE A 278 -4.79 6.83 -12.59
C ILE A 278 -3.37 7.38 -12.38
N ASP A 279 -3.01 7.70 -11.13
CA ASP A 279 -1.73 8.33 -10.83
C ASP A 279 -0.55 7.36 -10.91
N MET A 280 -0.73 6.17 -10.38
CA MET A 280 0.32 5.17 -10.19
C MET A 280 -0.07 3.87 -10.90
N VAL A 281 0.62 3.54 -11.97
CA VAL A 281 0.32 2.35 -12.78
C VAL A 281 1.52 1.41 -12.83
N LYS A 282 1.27 0.13 -12.53
CA LYS A 282 2.22 -0.98 -12.73
C LYS A 282 1.57 -2.02 -13.63
N MET A 283 2.27 -2.40 -14.68
CA MET A 283 1.84 -3.46 -15.58
C MET A 283 2.93 -4.53 -15.70
N VAL A 284 2.49 -5.76 -15.85
CA VAL A 284 3.34 -6.90 -16.24
C VAL A 284 2.70 -7.52 -17.47
N ILE A 285 3.43 -7.63 -18.57
CA ILE A 285 2.92 -8.17 -19.83
C ILE A 285 3.73 -9.41 -20.18
N HIS A 286 3.03 -10.51 -20.36
CA HIS A 286 3.58 -11.82 -20.69
C HIS A 286 3.13 -12.28 -22.09
N GLY A 287 3.68 -13.42 -22.53
CA GLY A 287 3.23 -14.12 -23.74
C GLY A 287 4.08 -13.80 -24.95
N GLU A 288 3.44 -13.77 -26.11
CA GLU A 288 4.11 -13.60 -27.41
C GLU A 288 3.57 -12.38 -28.14
N LEU A 289 4.47 -11.59 -28.74
CA LEU A 289 4.13 -10.47 -29.58
C LEU A 289 4.86 -10.58 -30.90
N ALA A 290 4.13 -10.50 -32.01
CA ALA A 290 4.77 -10.44 -33.32
C ALA A 290 5.60 -9.14 -33.43
N MET A 291 6.79 -9.28 -34.02
CA MET A 291 7.77 -8.21 -34.12
C MET A 291 7.22 -6.93 -34.79
N GLU A 292 6.34 -7.08 -35.74
CA GLU A 292 5.71 -5.95 -36.46
C GLU A 292 4.95 -5.01 -35.52
N PHE A 293 4.46 -5.50 -34.40
CA PHE A 293 3.75 -4.71 -33.39
C PHE A 293 4.64 -4.14 -32.28
N LYS A 294 5.93 -4.49 -32.27
CA LYS A 294 6.83 -4.06 -31.18
C LYS A 294 6.98 -2.55 -31.08
N GLU A 295 7.13 -1.85 -32.23
CA GLU A 295 7.25 -0.38 -32.24
C GLU A 295 5.95 0.28 -31.81
N GLU A 296 4.81 -0.24 -32.25
CA GLU A 296 3.51 0.28 -31.83
C GLU A 296 3.32 0.13 -30.32
N LEU A 297 3.69 -1.04 -29.75
CA LEU A 297 3.68 -1.26 -28.30
C LEU A 297 4.60 -0.25 -27.59
N ASP A 298 5.84 -0.08 -28.06
CA ASP A 298 6.80 0.83 -27.44
C ASP A 298 6.29 2.28 -27.45
N ASN A 299 5.73 2.74 -28.55
CA ASN A 299 5.15 4.08 -28.68
C ASN A 299 3.95 4.27 -27.74
N ILE A 300 3.09 3.25 -27.62
CA ILE A 300 1.97 3.28 -26.70
C ILE A 300 2.47 3.38 -25.25
N LEU A 301 3.42 2.54 -24.86
CA LEU A 301 3.96 2.52 -23.50
C LEU A 301 4.72 3.81 -23.15
N GLU A 302 5.49 4.35 -24.08
CA GLU A 302 6.15 5.64 -23.91
C GLU A 302 5.14 6.77 -23.70
N PHE A 303 4.08 6.81 -24.50
CA PHE A 303 3.02 7.80 -24.31
C PHE A 303 2.37 7.70 -22.93
N GLN A 304 2.15 6.49 -22.40
CA GLN A 304 1.58 6.29 -21.06
C GLN A 304 2.44 6.91 -19.96
N THR A 305 3.76 6.97 -20.13
CA THR A 305 4.64 7.62 -19.13
C THR A 305 4.34 9.10 -18.96
N THR A 306 3.73 9.74 -19.95
CA THR A 306 3.34 11.17 -19.90
C THR A 306 2.00 11.41 -19.22
N LEU A 307 1.16 10.38 -19.10
CA LEU A 307 -0.21 10.48 -18.58
C LEU A 307 -0.32 10.20 -17.09
N HIS A 308 0.63 9.46 -16.52
CA HIS A 308 0.61 8.99 -15.15
C HIS A 308 1.76 9.62 -14.33
N LYS A 309 1.56 9.81 -13.03
CA LYS A 309 2.64 10.25 -12.14
C LYS A 309 3.75 9.20 -11.99
N ASN A 310 3.39 7.93 -12.15
CA ASN A 310 4.33 6.83 -12.27
C ASN A 310 3.72 5.72 -13.14
N PHE A 311 4.40 5.40 -14.23
CA PHE A 311 4.05 4.29 -15.10
C PHE A 311 5.20 3.30 -15.16
N ARG A 312 4.96 2.06 -14.73
CA ARG A 312 5.93 0.98 -14.75
C ARG A 312 5.40 -0.19 -15.53
N VAL A 313 6.20 -0.65 -16.47
CA VAL A 313 5.89 -1.86 -17.22
C VAL A 313 7.04 -2.85 -17.12
N LYS A 314 6.72 -4.13 -16.93
CA LYS A 314 7.64 -5.27 -17.01
C LYS A 314 7.27 -6.09 -18.22
N LEU A 315 8.24 -6.29 -19.12
CA LEU A 315 8.12 -7.05 -20.36
C LEU A 315 9.05 -8.28 -20.38
N GLU A 316 9.61 -8.67 -19.22
CA GLU A 316 10.64 -9.72 -19.12
C GLU A 316 10.16 -11.08 -19.62
N SER A 317 8.87 -11.35 -19.51
CA SER A 317 8.22 -12.58 -19.96
C SER A 317 7.49 -12.41 -21.30
N LEU A 318 7.67 -11.30 -22.00
CA LEU A 318 7.12 -11.08 -23.34
C LEU A 318 8.13 -11.55 -24.39
N ASN A 319 7.79 -12.57 -25.14
CA ASN A 319 8.60 -13.12 -26.23
C ASN A 319 8.24 -12.41 -27.53
N ILE A 320 9.24 -11.85 -28.20
CA ILE A 320 9.04 -11.28 -29.54
C ILE A 320 9.20 -12.40 -30.56
N THR A 321 8.13 -12.69 -31.29
CA THR A 321 8.16 -13.72 -32.34
C THR A 321 8.55 -13.09 -33.68
N VAL A 322 9.50 -13.73 -34.35
CA VAL A 322 9.97 -13.30 -35.67
C VAL A 322 9.12 -14.01 -36.72
N PRO A 323 8.52 -13.30 -37.68
CA PRO A 323 7.84 -13.97 -38.78
C PRO A 323 8.75 -14.93 -39.54
N PRO A 324 8.26 -16.10 -40.01
CA PRO A 324 9.09 -17.05 -40.79
C PRO A 324 9.77 -16.44 -42.00
N GLN A 325 9.23 -15.37 -42.53
CA GLN A 325 9.83 -14.59 -43.64
C GLN A 325 11.13 -13.87 -43.26
N LEU A 326 11.37 -13.63 -41.97
CA LEU A 326 12.62 -13.09 -41.43
C LEU A 326 13.65 -14.18 -41.16
N GLU A 327 13.32 -15.44 -41.30
CA GLU A 327 14.27 -16.55 -41.28
C GLU A 327 15.12 -16.59 -42.57
N ALA A 328 14.61 -16.00 -43.66
CA ALA A 328 15.37 -15.81 -44.88
C ALA A 328 16.31 -14.59 -44.77
N ALA A 329 17.51 -14.69 -45.29
CA ALA A 329 18.46 -13.58 -45.36
C ALA A 329 17.87 -12.47 -46.23
N PHE A 330 17.98 -11.22 -45.75
CA PHE A 330 17.54 -10.03 -46.45
C PHE A 330 18.71 -9.38 -47.17
N ASP A 331 18.54 -9.04 -48.44
CA ASP A 331 19.58 -8.28 -49.17
C ASP A 331 19.25 -6.79 -49.04
N PHE A 332 20.10 -6.08 -48.31
CA PHE A 332 19.98 -4.63 -48.09
C PHE A 332 20.58 -3.81 -49.27
N GLY A 333 21.16 -4.44 -50.27
CA GLY A 333 21.93 -3.71 -51.32
C GLY A 333 23.19 -3.03 -50.76
N ASP A 334 23.44 -3.09 -49.49
CA ASP A 334 24.61 -2.53 -48.77
C ASP A 334 25.46 -3.65 -48.15
N PRO A 335 26.77 -3.75 -48.52
CA PRO A 335 27.61 -4.81 -48.00
C PRO A 335 27.79 -4.81 -46.47
N ILE A 336 27.76 -3.64 -45.80
CA ILE A 336 27.94 -3.53 -44.36
C ILE A 336 26.70 -4.06 -43.65
N LEU A 337 25.50 -3.67 -44.09
CA LEU A 337 24.23 -4.13 -43.53
C LEU A 337 24.07 -5.64 -43.74
N ASN A 338 24.41 -6.14 -44.94
CA ASN A 338 24.36 -7.58 -45.22
C ASN A 338 25.33 -8.38 -44.33
N GLN A 339 26.53 -7.87 -44.11
CA GLN A 339 27.50 -8.52 -43.22
C GLN A 339 27.05 -8.47 -41.76
N THR A 340 26.42 -7.36 -41.35
CA THR A 340 25.86 -7.21 -40.00
C THR A 340 24.75 -8.21 -39.75
N GLU A 341 23.85 -8.41 -40.73
CA GLU A 341 22.78 -9.41 -40.63
C GLU A 341 23.36 -10.83 -40.49
N VAL A 342 24.29 -11.21 -41.33
CA VAL A 342 24.97 -12.52 -41.25
C VAL A 342 25.56 -12.74 -39.86
N HIS A 343 26.25 -11.72 -39.32
CA HIS A 343 26.87 -11.82 -38.00
C HIS A 343 25.82 -11.99 -36.88
N LEU A 344 24.74 -11.20 -36.90
CA LEU A 344 23.63 -11.32 -35.91
C LEU A 344 22.96 -12.70 -35.98
N ARG A 345 22.79 -13.27 -37.18
CA ARG A 345 22.24 -14.64 -37.36
C ARG A 345 23.15 -15.70 -36.79
N GLN A 346 24.47 -15.57 -36.96
CA GLN A 346 25.44 -16.45 -36.34
C GLN A 346 25.37 -16.38 -34.82
N LEU A 347 25.36 -15.15 -34.27
CA LEU A 347 25.21 -14.96 -32.84
C LEU A 347 23.90 -15.57 -32.29
N LEU A 348 22.82 -15.46 -33.05
CA LEU A 348 21.54 -16.05 -32.67
C LEU A 348 21.57 -17.59 -32.67
N ALA A 349 22.30 -18.20 -33.61
CA ALA A 349 22.44 -19.65 -33.70
C ALA A 349 23.25 -20.23 -32.53
N ASP A 350 24.28 -19.50 -32.08
CA ASP A 350 25.22 -19.95 -31.05
C ASP A 350 24.76 -19.59 -29.62
N GLU A 351 23.83 -18.63 -29.44
CA GLU A 351 23.40 -18.16 -28.13
C GLU A 351 22.33 -19.06 -27.55
N THR A 352 22.50 -19.48 -26.29
CA THR A 352 21.56 -20.33 -25.53
C THR A 352 20.80 -19.56 -24.44
N ASP A 353 21.31 -18.40 -24.03
CA ASP A 353 20.68 -17.53 -23.04
C ASP A 353 19.45 -16.83 -23.65
N SER A 354 18.28 -17.05 -23.09
CA SER A 354 17.01 -16.54 -23.60
C SER A 354 16.97 -15.00 -23.69
N ARG A 355 17.59 -14.30 -22.73
CA ARG A 355 17.64 -12.83 -22.70
C ARG A 355 18.55 -12.28 -23.80
N LYS A 356 19.70 -12.89 -24.02
CA LYS A 356 20.62 -12.50 -25.08
C LYS A 356 20.05 -12.82 -26.46
N ARG A 357 19.42 -14.00 -26.61
CA ARG A 357 18.71 -14.35 -27.85
C ARG A 357 17.68 -13.29 -28.22
N ARG A 358 16.89 -12.83 -27.24
CA ARG A 358 15.90 -11.76 -27.44
C ARG A 358 16.53 -10.47 -27.96
N ILE A 359 17.66 -10.03 -27.37
CA ILE A 359 18.37 -8.83 -27.81
C ILE A 359 18.85 -8.98 -29.26
N ILE A 360 19.37 -10.14 -29.65
CA ILE A 360 19.84 -10.41 -31.01
C ILE A 360 18.65 -10.39 -32.00
N VAL A 361 17.54 -10.98 -31.63
CA VAL A 361 16.31 -10.98 -32.43
C VAL A 361 15.81 -9.55 -32.67
N GLU A 362 15.76 -8.74 -31.61
CA GLU A 362 15.40 -7.32 -31.69
C GLU A 362 16.36 -6.55 -32.62
N ALA A 363 17.66 -6.80 -32.49
CA ALA A 363 18.67 -6.18 -33.33
C ALA A 363 18.52 -6.53 -34.82
N LEU A 364 18.23 -7.81 -35.15
CA LEU A 364 17.94 -8.26 -36.52
C LEU A 364 16.72 -7.54 -37.09
N ALA A 365 15.68 -7.36 -36.28
CA ALA A 365 14.48 -6.68 -36.72
C ALA A 365 14.72 -5.19 -37.02
N TYR A 366 15.43 -4.51 -36.13
CA TYR A 366 15.80 -3.12 -36.36
C TYR A 366 16.62 -2.98 -37.63
N LEU A 367 17.59 -3.88 -37.88
CA LEU A 367 18.43 -3.86 -39.08
C LEU A 367 17.57 -3.98 -40.35
N GLN A 368 16.67 -4.94 -40.43
CA GLN A 368 15.81 -5.17 -41.59
C GLN A 368 14.81 -4.01 -41.84
N ARG A 369 14.38 -3.38 -40.79
CA ARG A 369 13.50 -2.20 -40.84
C ARG A 369 14.22 -0.97 -41.35
N PHE A 370 15.47 -0.76 -40.91
CA PHE A 370 16.32 0.32 -41.43
C PHE A 370 16.59 0.13 -42.91
N GLY A 371 16.90 -1.10 -43.36
CA GLY A 371 17.11 -1.39 -44.77
C GLY A 371 15.93 -1.04 -45.67
N LYS A 372 14.69 -1.39 -45.23
CA LYS A 372 13.48 -1.05 -45.98
C LYS A 372 13.21 0.47 -46.08
N LYS A 373 13.64 1.27 -45.11
CA LYS A 373 13.49 2.74 -45.14
C LYS A 373 14.52 3.44 -46.05
N VAL A 374 15.60 2.78 -46.38
CA VAL A 374 16.63 3.34 -47.26
C VAL A 374 16.31 3.12 -48.79
N GLU A 375 15.43 2.14 -49.09
CA GLU A 375 15.02 1.83 -50.47
C GLU A 375 13.75 2.60 -50.88
N GLY A 376 13.06 3.35 -50.05
CA GLY A 376 11.88 4.17 -50.33
C GLY A 376 12.17 5.65 -50.14
#